data_91260a1e8b6cd819c6255c0b422b168d
#
_entry.id   91260a1e8b6cd819c6255c0b422b168d
#
_cell.length_a   1.000
_cell.length_b   1.000
_cell.length_c   1.000
_cell.angle_alpha   90.00
_cell.angle_beta   90.00
_cell.angle_gamma   90.00
#
_symmetry.space_group_name_H-M   'P 1'
#
loop_
_entity.id
_entity.type
_entity.pdbx_description
1 polymer ?
#
loop_
_entity_poly.entity_id
_entity_poly.type
_entity_poly.pdbx_seq_one_letter_code
_entity_poly.pdbx_strand_id
1 'polypeptide(L)'
;MRRFSSTLLTLLGVLALASACGGGSSGSSAASLNTSGSNPDVAVVGNTHITRNDLDHQISLRAKAALVQKQTLPKPGSATYQSQVVQPILARLVTNAQVQNIADQLGVKVSDSEVQTQLDTAVKQQFGNDTAKYQAYLKQYGLTEDDIKTQAILPSLLENKIIAKLKSQYAISDKQVQDYYNSHKSSYKSPDTRKVHYILTKNKADAQAARTAAVKGQDFGQLVKKYSLDYKNNASGALTATSTPGSLEQNFQNAVFQDLQTGGVTVPVEVDSTYAQQKLPGECKPTCYFVIKADDDIVKGGQQSFSQVKDQIKSTLEQTTQAQKLQTRIQQLLATQKKITKYAAGFAPPTPAKPGSTSSGAPTT
;
A
#
# COMPACT_ATOMS: atom_id res chain seq x y z
N MET A 1 -6.52 25.73 -24.23
CA MET A 1 -7.48 24.60 -24.18
C MET A 1 -6.94 23.54 -23.23
N ARG A 2 -7.34 23.59 -21.95
CA ARG A 2 -6.92 22.62 -20.94
C ARG A 2 -7.75 21.34 -21.16
N ARG A 3 -7.05 20.21 -21.30
CA ARG A 3 -7.65 18.89 -21.44
C ARG A 3 -8.49 18.59 -20.20
N PHE A 4 -9.81 18.54 -20.35
CA PHE A 4 -10.72 18.03 -19.32
C PHE A 4 -10.43 16.55 -19.18
N SER A 5 -9.70 16.21 -18.13
CA SER A 5 -9.40 14.83 -17.78
C SER A 5 -10.68 14.11 -17.34
N SER A 6 -10.86 12.92 -17.86
CA SER A 6 -11.94 11.96 -17.67
C SER A 6 -12.08 11.43 -16.23
N THR A 7 -12.03 12.28 -15.21
CA THR A 7 -11.95 11.84 -13.80
C THR A 7 -13.29 11.37 -13.23
N LEU A 8 -14.43 11.71 -13.83
CA LEU A 8 -15.72 11.12 -13.37
C LEU A 8 -15.91 9.68 -13.86
N LEU A 9 -15.22 9.28 -14.93
CA LEU A 9 -15.21 7.87 -15.40
C LEU A 9 -14.17 7.03 -14.64
N THR A 10 -13.25 7.64 -13.92
CA THR A 10 -12.18 6.98 -13.14
C THR A 10 -12.46 6.89 -11.64
N LEU A 11 -13.60 7.39 -11.15
CA LEU A 11 -14.09 7.06 -9.80
C LEU A 11 -14.56 5.59 -9.67
N LEU A 12 -14.55 4.87 -10.78
CA LEU A 12 -14.65 3.42 -10.85
C LEU A 12 -13.26 2.79 -10.65
N GLY A 13 -12.66 3.07 -9.51
CA GLY A 13 -11.50 2.33 -9.02
C GLY A 13 -11.89 0.88 -8.79
N VAL A 14 -11.67 0.08 -9.83
CA VAL A 14 -11.78 -1.38 -9.79
C VAL A 14 -10.84 -1.89 -8.71
N LEU A 15 -11.37 -2.33 -7.58
CA LEU A 15 -10.71 -3.33 -6.77
C LEU A 15 -10.62 -4.60 -7.62
N ALA A 16 -9.53 -4.75 -8.36
CA ALA A 16 -9.20 -5.98 -9.06
C ALA A 16 -8.91 -7.07 -8.03
N LEU A 17 -9.93 -7.79 -7.61
CA LEU A 17 -9.80 -8.96 -6.76
C LEU A 17 -9.52 -10.18 -7.64
N ALA A 18 -8.28 -10.62 -7.61
CA ALA A 18 -7.86 -11.88 -8.19
C ALA A 18 -8.70 -13.04 -7.63
N SER A 19 -9.32 -13.82 -8.53
CA SER A 19 -10.14 -14.96 -8.21
C SER A 19 -9.28 -16.16 -7.82
N ALA A 20 -9.38 -16.63 -6.57
CA ALA A 20 -8.92 -17.93 -6.15
C ALA A 20 -10.13 -18.82 -5.82
N CYS A 21 -10.20 -20.00 -6.44
CA CYS A 21 -11.22 -21.01 -6.21
C CYS A 21 -10.99 -21.79 -4.91
N GLY A 22 -12.07 -22.09 -4.17
CA GLY A 22 -12.09 -23.08 -3.10
C GLY A 22 -13.52 -23.27 -2.61
N GLY A 23 -14.06 -24.48 -2.77
CA GLY A 23 -15.44 -24.82 -2.44
C GLY A 23 -15.66 -25.13 -0.95
N GLY A 24 -16.92 -25.04 -0.52
CA GLY A 24 -17.41 -25.45 0.80
C GLY A 24 -18.79 -24.86 1.08
N SER A 25 -19.75 -25.71 1.29
CA SER A 25 -21.19 -25.41 1.43
C SER A 25 -21.60 -25.00 2.83
N SER A 26 -22.47 -24.02 2.96
CA SER A 26 -23.60 -23.98 3.90
C SER A 26 -24.50 -22.77 3.63
N GLY A 27 -25.77 -23.00 3.60
CA GLY A 27 -26.92 -22.32 3.07
C GLY A 27 -27.17 -20.87 3.49
N SER A 28 -27.19 -20.04 2.51
CA SER A 28 -28.15 -18.95 2.33
C SER A 28 -28.80 -19.20 0.98
N SER A 29 -30.12 -19.40 0.95
CA SER A 29 -30.84 -19.65 -0.30
C SER A 29 -30.85 -18.34 -1.10
N ALA A 30 -30.11 -18.30 -2.21
CA ALA A 30 -30.29 -17.24 -3.19
C ALA A 30 -31.67 -17.38 -3.81
N ALA A 31 -32.33 -16.25 -4.11
CA ALA A 31 -33.57 -16.25 -4.88
C ALA A 31 -33.41 -17.06 -6.19
N SER A 32 -34.49 -17.61 -6.68
CA SER A 32 -34.50 -18.24 -8.01
C SER A 32 -34.39 -17.18 -9.08
N LEU A 33 -33.67 -17.50 -10.19
CA LEU A 33 -33.66 -16.67 -11.40
C LEU A 33 -35.06 -16.66 -12.02
N ASN A 34 -35.56 -15.46 -12.29
CA ASN A 34 -36.73 -15.30 -13.16
C ASN A 34 -36.23 -15.22 -14.61
N THR A 35 -36.30 -16.31 -15.34
CA THR A 35 -35.84 -16.40 -16.75
C THR A 35 -36.95 -16.23 -17.78
N SER A 36 -38.17 -15.92 -17.36
CA SER A 36 -39.34 -15.76 -18.22
C SER A 36 -39.87 -14.32 -18.16
N GLY A 37 -40.72 -13.97 -19.18
CA GLY A 37 -41.31 -12.64 -19.28
C GLY A 37 -40.53 -11.64 -20.11
N SER A 38 -41.00 -10.40 -20.15
CA SER A 38 -40.45 -9.31 -20.98
C SER A 38 -39.15 -8.71 -20.42
N ASN A 39 -38.82 -8.96 -19.14
CA ASN A 39 -37.61 -8.47 -18.49
C ASN A 39 -37.00 -9.56 -17.59
N PRO A 40 -36.39 -10.60 -18.18
CA PRO A 40 -35.81 -11.71 -17.41
C PRO A 40 -34.54 -11.27 -16.66
N ASP A 41 -34.21 -12.02 -15.60
CA ASP A 41 -32.94 -11.85 -14.88
C ASP A 41 -31.75 -12.26 -15.75
N VAL A 42 -30.67 -11.50 -15.65
CA VAL A 42 -29.37 -11.87 -16.17
C VAL A 42 -28.45 -12.37 -15.04
N ALA A 43 -28.69 -11.91 -13.81
CA ALA A 43 -28.06 -12.43 -12.59
C ALA A 43 -28.94 -12.15 -11.36
N VAL A 44 -28.69 -12.90 -10.27
CA VAL A 44 -29.28 -12.66 -8.95
C VAL A 44 -28.17 -12.74 -7.90
N VAL A 45 -28.18 -11.81 -6.96
CA VAL A 45 -27.28 -11.79 -5.80
C VAL A 45 -28.11 -11.77 -4.52
N GLY A 46 -28.14 -12.89 -3.80
CA GLY A 46 -29.05 -13.04 -2.67
C GLY A 46 -30.51 -12.86 -3.14
N ASN A 47 -31.16 -11.77 -2.72
CA ASN A 47 -32.51 -11.40 -3.11
C ASN A 47 -32.54 -10.26 -4.14
N THR A 48 -31.41 -9.76 -4.59
CA THR A 48 -31.32 -8.68 -5.57
C THR A 48 -31.30 -9.24 -6.98
N HIS A 49 -32.35 -8.92 -7.78
CA HIS A 49 -32.45 -9.28 -9.16
C HIS A 49 -31.78 -8.23 -10.05
N ILE A 50 -30.92 -8.66 -10.97
CA ILE A 50 -30.33 -7.84 -12.02
C ILE A 50 -30.96 -8.29 -13.31
N THR A 51 -31.79 -7.41 -13.88
CA THR A 51 -32.61 -7.74 -15.02
C THR A 51 -31.93 -7.43 -16.34
N ARG A 52 -32.51 -7.90 -17.42
CA ARG A 52 -32.07 -7.58 -18.78
C ARG A 52 -32.15 -6.07 -19.05
N ASN A 53 -33.21 -5.40 -18.59
CA ASN A 53 -33.34 -3.96 -18.75
C ASN A 53 -32.25 -3.19 -18.03
N ASP A 54 -31.83 -3.60 -16.81
CA ASP A 54 -30.73 -2.96 -16.08
C ASP A 54 -29.45 -3.08 -16.88
N LEU A 55 -29.15 -4.25 -17.41
CA LEU A 55 -27.98 -4.48 -18.24
C LEU A 55 -28.01 -3.67 -19.54
N ASP A 56 -29.12 -3.70 -20.27
CA ASP A 56 -29.26 -3.00 -21.55
C ASP A 56 -29.20 -1.48 -21.37
N HIS A 57 -29.78 -0.95 -20.29
CA HIS A 57 -29.63 0.47 -19.93
C HIS A 57 -28.15 0.85 -19.77
N GLN A 58 -27.38 0.11 -18.99
CA GLN A 58 -25.96 0.40 -18.78
C GLN A 58 -25.11 0.21 -20.05
N ILE A 59 -25.47 -0.75 -20.91
CA ILE A 59 -24.86 -0.93 -22.23
C ILE A 59 -25.13 0.30 -23.11
N SER A 60 -26.37 0.83 -23.09
CA SER A 60 -26.70 2.03 -23.86
C SER A 60 -25.93 3.25 -23.43
N LEU A 61 -25.76 3.45 -22.11
CA LEU A 61 -24.93 4.52 -21.56
C LEU A 61 -23.46 4.36 -21.99
N ARG A 62 -22.91 3.13 -21.98
CA ARG A 62 -21.55 2.86 -22.45
C ARG A 62 -21.39 3.14 -23.94
N ALA A 63 -22.37 2.78 -24.75
CA ALA A 63 -22.38 3.07 -26.19
C ALA A 63 -22.39 4.59 -26.44
N LYS A 64 -23.25 5.32 -25.73
CA LYS A 64 -23.30 6.80 -25.83
C LYS A 64 -22.01 7.47 -25.39
N ALA A 65 -21.41 7.00 -24.31
CA ALA A 65 -20.09 7.48 -23.85
C ALA A 65 -18.99 7.22 -24.89
N ALA A 66 -19.00 6.07 -25.56
CA ALA A 66 -18.06 5.78 -26.64
C ALA A 66 -18.20 6.75 -27.82
N LEU A 67 -19.44 7.05 -28.24
CA LEU A 67 -19.69 8.04 -29.30
C LEU A 67 -19.16 9.43 -28.92
N VAL A 68 -19.42 9.90 -27.71
CA VAL A 68 -18.94 11.20 -27.20
C VAL A 68 -17.40 11.25 -27.20
N GLN A 69 -16.77 10.14 -26.82
CA GLN A 69 -15.30 10.01 -26.73
C GLN A 69 -14.66 9.63 -28.07
N LYS A 70 -15.43 9.49 -29.14
CA LYS A 70 -14.96 9.04 -30.48
C LYS A 70 -14.26 7.67 -30.42
N GLN A 71 -14.72 6.77 -29.55
CA GLN A 71 -14.24 5.40 -29.42
C GLN A 71 -15.13 4.45 -30.21
N THR A 72 -14.53 3.48 -30.88
CA THR A 72 -15.26 2.42 -31.57
C THR A 72 -15.44 1.23 -30.61
N LEU A 73 -16.67 0.80 -30.39
CA LEU A 73 -16.95 -0.44 -29.68
C LEU A 73 -16.92 -1.62 -30.65
N PRO A 74 -16.61 -2.84 -30.16
CA PRO A 74 -16.73 -4.05 -30.94
C PRO A 74 -18.17 -4.21 -31.46
N LYS A 75 -18.35 -4.99 -32.54
CA LYS A 75 -19.65 -5.24 -33.13
C LYS A 75 -20.57 -5.96 -32.12
N PRO A 76 -21.80 -5.46 -31.86
CA PRO A 76 -22.78 -6.15 -31.01
C PRO A 76 -22.99 -7.60 -31.44
N GLY A 77 -23.11 -8.50 -30.46
CA GLY A 77 -23.25 -9.95 -30.70
C GLY A 77 -21.93 -10.70 -30.94
N SER A 78 -20.79 -10.01 -31.11
CA SER A 78 -19.50 -10.68 -31.24
C SER A 78 -18.94 -11.13 -29.85
N ALA A 79 -18.08 -12.15 -29.85
CA ALA A 79 -17.38 -12.61 -28.63
C ALA A 79 -16.58 -11.48 -27.99
N THR A 80 -15.98 -10.61 -28.80
CA THR A 80 -15.25 -9.42 -28.33
C THR A 80 -16.19 -8.41 -27.68
N TYR A 81 -17.39 -8.19 -28.22
CA TYR A 81 -18.40 -7.33 -27.58
C TYR A 81 -18.85 -7.91 -26.24
N GLN A 82 -19.08 -9.22 -26.20
CA GLN A 82 -19.44 -9.90 -24.97
C GLN A 82 -18.35 -9.71 -23.87
N SER A 83 -17.09 -9.90 -24.21
CA SER A 83 -15.98 -9.81 -23.24
C SER A 83 -15.61 -8.37 -22.86
N GLN A 84 -15.69 -7.41 -23.78
CA GLN A 84 -15.22 -6.04 -23.54
C GLN A 84 -16.32 -5.04 -23.14
N VAL A 85 -17.58 -5.36 -23.39
CA VAL A 85 -18.71 -4.48 -23.09
C VAL A 85 -19.67 -5.12 -22.10
N VAL A 86 -20.24 -6.28 -22.44
CA VAL A 86 -21.32 -6.89 -21.65
C VAL A 86 -20.80 -7.38 -20.29
N GLN A 87 -19.75 -8.20 -20.29
CA GLN A 87 -19.22 -8.81 -19.07
C GLN A 87 -18.72 -7.79 -18.04
N PRO A 88 -17.95 -6.72 -18.38
CA PRO A 88 -17.54 -5.71 -17.42
C PRO A 88 -18.71 -4.93 -16.82
N ILE A 89 -19.75 -4.64 -17.62
CA ILE A 89 -20.95 -3.95 -17.15
C ILE A 89 -21.73 -4.84 -16.18
N LEU A 90 -21.97 -6.09 -16.55
CA LEU A 90 -22.65 -7.05 -15.68
C LEU A 90 -21.87 -7.30 -14.39
N ALA A 91 -20.55 -7.46 -14.47
CA ALA A 91 -19.71 -7.62 -13.30
C ALA A 91 -19.85 -6.44 -12.32
N ARG A 92 -19.94 -5.21 -12.82
CA ARG A 92 -20.19 -4.02 -11.99
C ARG A 92 -21.57 -4.05 -11.33
N LEU A 93 -22.61 -4.37 -12.07
CA LEU A 93 -23.97 -4.49 -11.51
C LEU A 93 -24.01 -5.56 -10.41
N VAL A 94 -23.40 -6.71 -10.65
CA VAL A 94 -23.26 -7.79 -9.65
C VAL A 94 -22.46 -7.31 -8.44
N THR A 95 -21.36 -6.61 -8.62
CA THR A 95 -20.55 -6.06 -7.52
C THR A 95 -21.35 -5.07 -6.68
N ASN A 96 -22.09 -4.15 -7.30
CA ASN A 96 -22.95 -3.21 -6.58
C ASN A 96 -24.00 -3.94 -5.74
N ALA A 97 -24.65 -4.96 -6.30
CA ALA A 97 -25.61 -5.80 -5.57
C ALA A 97 -24.94 -6.58 -4.42
N GLN A 98 -23.70 -7.07 -4.60
CA GLN A 98 -22.95 -7.73 -3.54
C GLN A 98 -22.59 -6.76 -2.41
N VAL A 99 -22.17 -5.53 -2.74
CA VAL A 99 -21.89 -4.48 -1.75
C VAL A 99 -23.14 -4.14 -0.94
N GLN A 100 -24.28 -3.98 -1.61
CA GLN A 100 -25.56 -3.74 -0.94
C GLN A 100 -25.91 -4.90 0.01
N ASN A 101 -25.82 -6.14 -0.45
CA ASN A 101 -26.11 -7.32 0.37
C ASN A 101 -25.16 -7.44 1.58
N ILE A 102 -23.87 -7.12 1.44
CA ILE A 102 -22.92 -7.06 2.55
C ILE A 102 -23.31 -5.94 3.52
N ALA A 103 -23.71 -4.77 3.02
CA ALA A 103 -24.16 -3.66 3.86
C ALA A 103 -25.36 -4.06 4.70
N ASP A 104 -26.35 -4.71 4.09
CA ASP A 104 -27.56 -5.20 4.78
C ASP A 104 -27.21 -6.24 5.85
N GLN A 105 -26.34 -7.21 5.55
CA GLN A 105 -25.86 -8.21 6.49
C GLN A 105 -25.13 -7.60 7.69
N LEU A 106 -24.40 -6.51 7.47
CA LEU A 106 -23.67 -5.79 8.53
C LEU A 106 -24.51 -4.72 9.22
N GLY A 107 -25.77 -4.48 8.79
CA GLY A 107 -26.62 -3.40 9.30
C GLY A 107 -26.03 -2.02 8.99
N VAL A 108 -25.35 -1.87 7.85
CA VAL A 108 -24.84 -0.61 7.33
C VAL A 108 -25.91 0.03 6.44
N LYS A 109 -26.21 1.30 6.70
CA LYS A 109 -27.22 2.05 5.94
C LYS A 109 -26.61 3.37 5.43
N VAL A 110 -27.03 3.77 4.27
CA VAL A 110 -26.78 5.08 3.67
C VAL A 110 -28.15 5.73 3.44
N SER A 111 -28.31 6.97 3.89
CA SER A 111 -29.55 7.74 3.70
C SER A 111 -29.55 8.47 2.35
N ASP A 112 -30.72 8.78 1.83
CA ASP A 112 -30.85 9.58 0.60
C ASP A 112 -30.18 10.96 0.73
N SER A 113 -30.21 11.55 1.93
CA SER A 113 -29.53 12.83 2.19
C SER A 113 -28.01 12.71 2.10
N GLU A 114 -27.42 11.59 2.51
CA GLU A 114 -25.97 11.35 2.34
C GLU A 114 -25.62 11.18 0.87
N VAL A 115 -26.45 10.45 0.11
CA VAL A 115 -26.27 10.28 -1.34
C VAL A 115 -26.37 11.64 -2.05
N GLN A 116 -27.36 12.47 -1.69
CA GLN A 116 -27.53 13.81 -2.27
C GLN A 116 -26.34 14.71 -1.92
N THR A 117 -25.92 14.75 -0.65
CA THR A 117 -24.77 15.55 -0.22
C THR A 117 -23.49 15.17 -0.97
N GLN A 118 -23.29 13.88 -1.20
CA GLN A 118 -22.13 13.40 -1.96
C GLN A 118 -22.24 13.77 -3.44
N LEU A 119 -23.43 13.71 -4.04
CA LEU A 119 -23.68 14.18 -5.40
C LEU A 119 -23.37 15.67 -5.53
N ASP A 120 -23.91 16.51 -4.63
CA ASP A 120 -23.70 17.95 -4.64
C ASP A 120 -22.21 18.29 -4.51
N THR A 121 -21.50 17.56 -3.64
CA THR A 121 -20.05 17.69 -3.49
C THR A 121 -19.31 17.36 -4.78
N ALA A 122 -19.67 16.25 -5.44
CA ALA A 122 -19.06 15.83 -6.70
C ALA A 122 -19.36 16.85 -7.83
N VAL A 123 -20.58 17.35 -7.90
CA VAL A 123 -20.99 18.39 -8.87
C VAL A 123 -20.18 19.67 -8.63
N LYS A 124 -20.06 20.09 -7.36
CA LYS A 124 -19.26 21.27 -7.00
C LYS A 124 -17.81 21.13 -7.40
N GLN A 125 -17.20 19.99 -7.11
CA GLN A 125 -15.80 19.72 -7.43
C GLN A 125 -15.54 19.65 -8.94
N GLN A 126 -16.45 19.03 -9.68
CA GLN A 126 -16.27 18.78 -11.11
C GLN A 126 -16.72 19.96 -11.99
N PHE A 127 -17.79 20.63 -11.62
CA PHE A 127 -18.45 21.66 -12.44
C PHE A 127 -18.43 23.06 -11.78
N GLY A 128 -17.84 23.23 -10.59
CA GLY A 128 -17.71 24.52 -9.91
C GLY A 128 -19.06 25.16 -9.54
N ASN A 129 -20.05 24.34 -9.13
CA ASN A 129 -21.46 24.75 -8.91
C ASN A 129 -22.19 25.21 -10.17
N ASP A 130 -21.65 25.03 -11.37
CA ASP A 130 -22.34 25.39 -12.62
C ASP A 130 -23.35 24.30 -12.99
N THR A 131 -24.58 24.48 -12.56
CA THR A 131 -25.69 23.55 -12.81
C THR A 131 -25.94 23.37 -14.31
N ALA A 132 -25.77 24.41 -15.13
CA ALA A 132 -25.97 24.30 -16.56
C ALA A 132 -24.94 23.37 -17.23
N LYS A 133 -23.68 23.46 -16.83
CA LYS A 133 -22.64 22.52 -17.28
C LYS A 133 -22.92 21.09 -16.83
N TYR A 134 -23.39 20.92 -15.62
CA TYR A 134 -23.77 19.60 -15.11
C TYR A 134 -24.92 18.99 -15.92
N GLN A 135 -26.00 19.74 -16.16
CA GLN A 135 -27.13 19.29 -16.96
C GLN A 135 -26.73 19.00 -18.41
N ALA A 136 -25.87 19.83 -19.00
CA ALA A 136 -25.31 19.59 -20.33
C ALA A 136 -24.50 18.28 -20.37
N TYR A 137 -23.72 17.99 -19.33
CA TYR A 137 -22.99 16.74 -19.20
C TYR A 137 -23.92 15.53 -19.14
N LEU A 138 -24.94 15.57 -18.28
CA LEU A 138 -25.94 14.50 -18.20
C LEU A 138 -26.57 14.22 -19.57
N LYS A 139 -27.04 15.28 -20.24
CA LYS A 139 -27.63 15.18 -21.58
C LYS A 139 -26.67 14.61 -22.61
N GLN A 140 -25.42 15.06 -22.60
CA GLN A 140 -24.38 14.63 -23.53
C GLN A 140 -24.12 13.11 -23.43
N TYR A 141 -24.06 12.58 -22.21
CA TYR A 141 -23.78 11.17 -21.96
C TYR A 141 -25.05 10.32 -21.83
N GLY A 142 -26.25 10.93 -21.84
CA GLY A 142 -27.52 10.27 -21.66
C GLY A 142 -27.76 9.74 -20.25
N LEU A 143 -27.10 10.33 -19.28
CA LEU A 143 -27.18 9.97 -17.87
C LEU A 143 -28.36 10.70 -17.22
N THR A 144 -28.92 10.06 -16.21
CA THR A 144 -29.79 10.68 -15.22
C THR A 144 -29.01 10.90 -13.91
N GLU A 145 -29.53 11.73 -13.02
CA GLU A 145 -28.97 11.83 -11.67
C GLU A 145 -29.07 10.51 -10.92
N ASP A 146 -30.15 9.76 -11.15
CA ASP A 146 -30.34 8.45 -10.54
C ASP A 146 -29.27 7.44 -10.97
N ASP A 147 -28.86 7.46 -12.23
CA ASP A 147 -27.72 6.65 -12.69
C ASP A 147 -26.45 6.94 -11.90
N ILE A 148 -26.17 8.21 -11.64
CA ILE A 148 -24.98 8.61 -10.86
C ILE A 148 -25.14 8.19 -9.39
N LYS A 149 -26.32 8.45 -8.79
CA LYS A 149 -26.62 8.10 -7.40
C LYS A 149 -26.51 6.60 -7.15
N THR A 150 -27.18 5.80 -7.99
CA THR A 150 -27.31 4.36 -7.78
C THR A 150 -26.08 3.57 -8.24
N GLN A 151 -25.40 3.99 -9.30
CA GLN A 151 -24.32 3.22 -9.89
C GLN A 151 -22.90 3.65 -9.44
N ALA A 152 -22.77 4.84 -8.84
CA ALA A 152 -21.47 5.35 -8.42
C ALA A 152 -21.46 5.78 -6.94
N ILE A 153 -22.38 6.64 -6.52
CA ILE A 153 -22.33 7.27 -5.20
C ILE A 153 -22.73 6.29 -4.10
N LEU A 154 -23.91 5.68 -4.20
CA LEU A 154 -24.42 4.75 -3.18
C LEU A 154 -23.47 3.57 -2.93
N PRO A 155 -22.97 2.84 -3.95
CA PRO A 155 -22.00 1.76 -3.71
C PRO A 155 -20.74 2.25 -3.00
N SER A 156 -20.19 3.40 -3.40
CA SER A 156 -18.99 3.97 -2.78
C SER A 156 -19.21 4.35 -1.31
N LEU A 157 -20.35 4.95 -0.98
CA LEU A 157 -20.70 5.27 0.40
C LEU A 157 -20.88 4.01 1.26
N LEU A 158 -21.53 2.98 0.71
CA LEU A 158 -21.70 1.69 1.36
C LEU A 158 -20.33 1.04 1.63
N GLU A 159 -19.44 0.96 0.64
CA GLU A 159 -18.09 0.42 0.79
C GLU A 159 -17.33 1.14 1.90
N ASN A 160 -17.32 2.47 1.90
CA ASN A 160 -16.65 3.26 2.93
C ASN A 160 -17.20 2.98 4.33
N LYS A 161 -18.54 2.92 4.48
CA LYS A 161 -19.18 2.61 5.76
C LYS A 161 -18.95 1.17 6.21
N ILE A 162 -18.94 0.20 5.29
CA ILE A 162 -18.59 -1.19 5.55
C ILE A 162 -17.17 -1.28 6.11
N ILE A 163 -16.20 -0.65 5.43
CA ILE A 163 -14.81 -0.62 5.86
C ILE A 163 -14.68 0.04 7.23
N ALA A 164 -15.33 1.17 7.46
CA ALA A 164 -15.31 1.88 8.73
C ALA A 164 -15.88 1.00 9.86
N LYS A 165 -17.01 0.34 9.63
CA LYS A 165 -17.62 -0.58 10.59
C LYS A 165 -16.72 -1.77 10.91
N LEU A 166 -16.12 -2.39 9.91
CA LEU A 166 -15.20 -3.50 10.10
C LEU A 166 -13.93 -3.05 10.84
N LYS A 167 -13.37 -1.88 10.50
CA LYS A 167 -12.22 -1.30 11.23
C LYS A 167 -12.54 -1.10 12.71
N SER A 168 -13.73 -0.59 13.05
CA SER A 168 -14.13 -0.39 14.45
C SER A 168 -14.25 -1.71 15.21
N GLN A 169 -14.70 -2.79 14.56
CA GLN A 169 -14.79 -4.13 15.16
C GLN A 169 -13.41 -4.74 15.48
N TYR A 170 -12.39 -4.34 14.73
CA TYR A 170 -11.01 -4.81 14.88
C TYR A 170 -10.08 -3.74 15.45
N ALA A 171 -10.62 -2.70 16.08
CA ALA A 171 -9.84 -1.64 16.71
C ALA A 171 -8.83 -2.24 17.71
N ILE A 172 -7.62 -1.71 17.69
CA ILE A 172 -6.56 -2.12 18.62
C ILE A 172 -6.82 -1.48 19.97
N SER A 173 -7.03 -2.29 21.00
CA SER A 173 -7.26 -1.82 22.37
C SER A 173 -5.95 -1.46 23.07
N ASP A 174 -6.01 -0.56 24.05
CA ASP A 174 -4.85 -0.21 24.88
C ASP A 174 -4.24 -1.43 25.58
N LYS A 175 -5.07 -2.42 25.95
CA LYS A 175 -4.58 -3.68 26.50
C LYS A 175 -3.69 -4.44 25.52
N GLN A 176 -4.10 -4.54 24.26
CA GLN A 176 -3.29 -5.20 23.22
C GLN A 176 -1.96 -4.48 23.01
N VAL A 177 -1.96 -3.15 23.04
CA VAL A 177 -0.74 -2.33 22.94
C VAL A 177 0.19 -2.58 24.14
N GLN A 178 -0.37 -2.63 25.35
CA GLN A 178 0.39 -2.90 26.57
C GLN A 178 0.96 -4.33 26.59
N ASP A 179 0.16 -5.31 26.19
CA ASP A 179 0.59 -6.72 26.13
C ASP A 179 1.71 -6.90 25.10
N TYR A 180 1.60 -6.21 23.95
CA TYR A 180 2.65 -6.21 22.92
C TYR A 180 3.95 -5.61 23.45
N TYR A 181 3.90 -4.44 24.11
CA TYR A 181 5.06 -3.83 24.73
C TYR A 181 5.70 -4.77 25.74
N ASN A 182 4.91 -5.38 26.63
CA ASN A 182 5.42 -6.28 27.67
C ASN A 182 6.14 -7.51 27.10
N SER A 183 5.61 -8.07 26.01
CA SER A 183 6.21 -9.24 25.34
C SER A 183 7.40 -8.91 24.45
N HIS A 184 7.59 -7.62 24.08
CA HIS A 184 8.65 -7.16 23.16
C HIS A 184 9.55 -6.09 23.80
N LYS A 185 9.68 -6.07 25.13
CA LYS A 185 10.47 -5.04 25.82
C LYS A 185 11.90 -4.90 25.31
N SER A 186 12.53 -6.00 24.94
CA SER A 186 13.91 -6.00 24.40
C SER A 186 14.03 -5.20 23.11
N SER A 187 12.96 -5.13 22.29
CA SER A 187 12.94 -4.37 21.04
C SER A 187 12.81 -2.85 21.24
N TYR A 188 12.50 -2.42 22.46
CA TYR A 188 12.31 -1.00 22.83
C TYR A 188 13.44 -0.50 23.73
N LYS A 189 14.65 -0.96 23.48
CA LYS A 189 15.85 -0.40 24.10
C LYS A 189 16.48 0.61 23.15
N SER A 190 16.77 1.81 23.66
CA SER A 190 17.61 2.75 22.94
C SER A 190 19.04 2.23 22.89
N PRO A 191 19.76 2.34 21.77
CA PRO A 191 21.15 1.98 21.72
C PRO A 191 22.02 2.92 22.56
N ASP A 192 23.18 2.47 22.96
CA ASP A 192 24.21 3.36 23.49
C ASP A 192 24.63 4.32 22.37
N THR A 193 24.97 5.55 22.76
CA THR A 193 25.49 6.57 21.84
C THR A 193 26.77 7.16 22.34
N ARG A 194 27.62 7.65 21.42
CA ARG A 194 28.86 8.35 21.73
C ARG A 194 29.20 9.36 20.66
N LYS A 195 29.62 10.56 21.05
CA LYS A 195 30.19 11.53 20.12
C LYS A 195 31.65 11.24 19.91
N VAL A 196 32.05 11.19 18.65
CA VAL A 196 33.42 10.93 18.23
C VAL A 196 33.78 11.81 17.05
N HIS A 197 35.11 11.98 16.86
CA HIS A 197 35.65 12.42 15.59
C HIS A 197 36.45 11.28 14.98
N TYR A 198 36.45 11.16 13.64
CA TYR A 198 37.23 10.14 12.95
C TYR A 198 37.95 10.68 11.72
N ILE A 199 39.05 10.00 11.38
CA ILE A 199 39.81 10.16 10.14
C ILE A 199 39.84 8.80 9.45
N LEU A 200 39.40 8.74 8.19
CA LEU A 200 39.52 7.55 7.36
C LEU A 200 40.72 7.70 6.43
N THR A 201 41.73 6.86 6.57
CA THR A 201 42.95 6.93 5.76
C THR A 201 43.06 5.73 4.81
N LYS A 202 43.74 5.91 3.69
CA LYS A 202 43.95 4.86 2.67
C LYS A 202 45.05 3.84 3.03
N ASN A 203 45.84 4.10 4.06
CA ASN A 203 46.94 3.20 4.48
C ASN A 203 47.29 3.38 5.96
N LYS A 204 47.99 2.40 6.53
CA LYS A 204 48.38 2.37 7.94
C LYS A 204 49.40 3.45 8.32
N ALA A 205 50.28 3.84 7.42
CA ALA A 205 51.27 4.86 7.67
C ALA A 205 50.64 6.25 7.91
N ASP A 206 49.68 6.63 7.06
CA ASP A 206 48.93 7.87 7.22
C ASP A 206 48.11 7.84 8.51
N ALA A 207 47.47 6.70 8.85
CA ALA A 207 46.71 6.53 10.09
C ALA A 207 47.63 6.70 11.31
N GLN A 208 48.84 6.11 11.29
CA GLN A 208 49.82 6.24 12.37
C GLN A 208 50.31 7.68 12.53
N ALA A 209 50.56 8.39 11.40
CA ALA A 209 50.94 9.79 11.39
C ALA A 209 49.80 10.68 11.96
N ALA A 210 48.55 10.49 11.52
CA ALA A 210 47.39 11.21 12.02
C ALA A 210 47.20 10.97 13.54
N ARG A 211 47.27 9.71 13.98
CA ARG A 211 47.21 9.37 15.41
C ARG A 211 48.29 10.07 16.23
N THR A 212 49.54 9.98 15.77
CA THR A 212 50.69 10.61 16.49
C THR A 212 50.46 12.11 16.63
N ALA A 213 49.99 12.77 15.60
CA ALA A 213 49.68 14.20 15.61
C ALA A 213 48.52 14.53 16.56
N ALA A 214 47.45 13.72 16.53
CA ALA A 214 46.29 13.88 17.42
C ALA A 214 46.65 13.71 18.90
N VAL A 215 47.46 12.70 19.23
CA VAL A 215 47.91 12.46 20.59
C VAL A 215 48.84 13.60 21.10
N LYS A 216 49.58 14.24 20.20
CA LYS A 216 50.36 15.45 20.51
C LYS A 216 49.53 16.73 20.62
N GLY A 217 48.22 16.65 20.52
CA GLY A 217 47.30 17.78 20.70
C GLY A 217 47.09 18.65 19.46
N GLN A 218 47.50 18.19 18.26
CA GLN A 218 47.12 18.91 17.03
C GLN A 218 45.63 18.93 16.85
N ASP A 219 45.12 20.03 16.28
CA ASP A 219 43.69 20.18 15.99
C ASP A 219 43.17 19.04 15.09
N PHE A 220 42.19 18.32 15.59
CA PHE A 220 41.68 17.12 14.92
C PHE A 220 41.01 17.44 13.59
N GLY A 221 40.35 18.60 13.45
CA GLY A 221 39.72 19.03 12.19
C GLY A 221 40.78 19.31 11.11
N GLN A 222 41.95 19.87 11.46
CA GLN A 222 43.05 20.03 10.52
C GLN A 222 43.62 18.67 10.08
N LEU A 223 43.64 17.69 10.98
CA LEU A 223 44.07 16.32 10.66
C LEU A 223 43.05 15.62 9.75
N VAL A 224 41.74 15.82 9.97
CA VAL A 224 40.68 15.35 9.07
C VAL A 224 40.91 15.91 7.66
N LYS A 225 41.11 17.23 7.55
CA LYS A 225 41.40 17.89 6.26
C LYS A 225 42.60 17.31 5.54
N LYS A 226 43.65 16.99 6.30
CA LYS A 226 44.95 16.54 5.74
C LYS A 226 44.92 15.06 5.34
N TYR A 227 44.28 14.19 6.13
CA TYR A 227 44.43 12.74 6.02
C TYR A 227 43.16 11.98 5.64
N SER A 228 41.95 12.58 5.83
CA SER A 228 40.73 11.83 5.67
C SER A 228 40.29 11.73 4.23
N LEU A 229 40.06 10.53 3.75
CA LEU A 229 39.40 10.22 2.46
C LEU A 229 37.98 10.77 2.42
N ASP A 230 37.31 10.83 3.57
CA ASP A 230 35.93 11.27 3.71
C ASP A 230 35.76 12.78 3.95
N TYR A 231 36.85 13.55 3.84
CA TYR A 231 36.82 15.00 4.11
C TYR A 231 35.75 15.76 3.32
N LYS A 232 35.49 15.38 2.08
CA LYS A 232 34.48 16.04 1.24
C LYS A 232 33.06 15.85 1.76
N ASN A 233 32.77 14.71 2.39
CA ASN A 233 31.46 14.35 2.92
C ASN A 233 31.32 14.70 4.40
N ASN A 234 32.43 14.64 5.15
CA ASN A 234 32.50 14.95 6.57
C ASN A 234 33.76 15.77 6.90
N ALA A 235 33.69 17.06 6.64
CA ALA A 235 34.83 17.97 6.82
C ALA A 235 35.28 18.16 8.30
N SER A 236 34.39 17.92 9.24
CA SER A 236 34.70 17.97 10.68
C SER A 236 35.23 16.65 11.23
N GLY A 237 34.92 15.55 10.57
CA GLY A 237 35.13 14.21 11.12
C GLY A 237 34.18 13.84 12.24
N ALA A 238 33.24 14.72 12.63
CA ALA A 238 32.33 14.50 13.76
C ALA A 238 31.25 13.46 13.41
N LEU A 239 30.95 12.59 14.37
CA LEU A 239 29.93 11.57 14.27
C LEU A 239 29.30 11.28 15.64
N THR A 240 27.99 11.21 15.72
CA THR A 240 27.32 10.57 16.85
C THR A 240 27.12 9.08 16.52
N ALA A 241 28.02 8.28 17.06
CA ALA A 241 28.02 6.83 16.90
C ALA A 241 26.89 6.20 17.72
N THR A 242 26.26 5.13 17.19
CA THR A 242 25.26 4.33 17.91
C THR A 242 25.72 2.88 17.97
N SER A 243 25.38 2.19 19.07
CA SER A 243 25.71 0.77 19.24
C SER A 243 24.74 -0.18 18.54
N THR A 244 23.86 0.34 17.68
CA THR A 244 22.93 -0.48 16.89
C THR A 244 23.72 -1.40 15.95
N PRO A 245 23.51 -2.72 15.98
CA PRO A 245 24.21 -3.64 15.08
C PRO A 245 24.01 -3.26 13.62
N GLY A 246 25.08 -3.21 12.85
CA GLY A 246 25.07 -2.89 11.42
C GLY A 246 24.89 -1.41 11.06
N SER A 247 24.77 -0.51 12.04
CA SER A 247 24.71 0.95 11.80
C SER A 247 26.05 1.56 11.42
N LEU A 248 27.13 0.93 11.85
CA LEU A 248 28.53 1.34 11.61
C LEU A 248 29.32 0.12 11.11
N GLU A 249 30.50 0.39 10.57
CA GLU A 249 31.48 -0.65 10.29
C GLU A 249 31.89 -1.36 11.60
N GLN A 250 32.01 -2.68 11.58
CA GLN A 250 32.09 -3.48 12.82
C GLN A 250 33.33 -3.16 13.68
N ASN A 251 34.52 -3.00 13.07
CA ASN A 251 35.73 -2.69 13.80
C ASN A 251 35.70 -1.26 14.36
N PHE A 252 35.08 -0.33 13.60
CA PHE A 252 34.82 1.03 14.08
C PHE A 252 33.89 1.00 15.30
N GLN A 253 32.79 0.26 15.24
CA GLN A 253 31.82 0.14 16.33
C GLN A 253 32.47 -0.45 17.59
N ASN A 254 33.26 -1.52 17.44
CA ASN A 254 34.01 -2.12 18.57
C ASN A 254 34.99 -1.12 19.20
N ALA A 255 35.76 -0.43 18.38
CA ALA A 255 36.72 0.58 18.87
C ALA A 255 36.02 1.70 19.63
N VAL A 256 34.88 2.20 19.16
CA VAL A 256 34.12 3.29 19.80
C VAL A 256 33.53 2.88 21.15
N PHE A 257 32.92 1.68 21.21
CA PHE A 257 32.10 1.29 22.37
C PHE A 257 32.81 0.35 23.36
N GLN A 258 33.90 -0.30 22.96
CA GLN A 258 34.62 -1.27 23.82
C GLN A 258 36.00 -0.79 24.22
N ASP A 259 36.78 -0.21 23.30
CA ASP A 259 38.22 -0.02 23.51
C ASP A 259 38.59 1.43 23.85
N LEU A 260 37.83 2.42 23.40
CA LEU A 260 38.26 3.83 23.45
C LEU A 260 37.82 4.50 24.76
N GLN A 261 38.80 5.05 25.48
CA GLN A 261 38.56 5.91 26.65
C GLN A 261 38.16 7.33 26.23
N THR A 262 37.40 8.03 27.07
CA THR A 262 37.00 9.43 26.82
C THR A 262 38.23 10.33 26.65
N GLY A 263 38.20 11.17 25.62
CA GLY A 263 39.33 11.99 25.23
C GLY A 263 40.47 11.24 24.55
N GLY A 264 40.43 9.91 24.53
CA GLY A 264 41.44 9.06 23.91
C GLY A 264 41.40 9.06 22.38
N VAL A 265 42.48 8.59 21.77
CA VAL A 265 42.62 8.38 20.32
C VAL A 265 43.02 6.94 20.07
N THR A 266 42.27 6.22 19.21
CA THR A 266 42.55 4.82 18.89
C THR A 266 43.93 4.62 18.25
N VAL A 267 44.49 3.42 18.38
CA VAL A 267 45.44 2.93 17.38
C VAL A 267 44.75 2.86 16.03
N PRO A 268 45.49 2.78 14.89
CA PRO A 268 44.85 2.58 13.59
C PRO A 268 43.92 1.35 13.59
N VAL A 269 42.63 1.57 13.37
CA VAL A 269 41.58 0.55 13.32
C VAL A 269 41.38 0.16 11.85
N GLU A 270 41.64 -1.08 11.53
CA GLU A 270 41.52 -1.60 10.17
C GLU A 270 40.06 -1.68 9.76
N VAL A 271 39.72 -1.19 8.56
CA VAL A 271 38.38 -1.29 7.99
C VAL A 271 38.15 -2.72 7.54
N ASP A 272 36.99 -3.31 7.88
CA ASP A 272 36.62 -4.63 7.39
C ASP A 272 36.66 -4.70 5.87
N SER A 273 37.27 -5.75 5.34
CA SER A 273 37.51 -5.90 3.89
C SER A 273 36.21 -5.95 3.09
N THR A 274 35.17 -6.57 3.61
CA THR A 274 33.86 -6.67 2.96
C THR A 274 33.19 -5.30 2.90
N TYR A 275 33.23 -4.56 3.99
CA TYR A 275 32.71 -3.19 4.05
C TYR A 275 33.49 -2.28 3.08
N ALA A 276 34.83 -2.36 3.09
CA ALA A 276 35.68 -1.56 2.20
C ALA A 276 35.36 -1.81 0.73
N GLN A 277 35.16 -3.07 0.32
CA GLN A 277 34.79 -3.42 -1.04
C GLN A 277 33.42 -2.90 -1.46
N GLN A 278 32.43 -2.92 -0.56
CA GLN A 278 31.07 -2.53 -0.85
C GLN A 278 30.84 -1.02 -0.79
N LYS A 279 31.44 -0.33 0.17
CA LYS A 279 31.18 1.08 0.47
C LYS A 279 32.26 2.04 0.01
N LEU A 280 33.48 1.56 -0.17
CA LEU A 280 34.67 2.34 -0.53
C LEU A 280 35.43 1.71 -1.73
N PRO A 281 34.74 1.37 -2.83
CA PRO A 281 35.34 0.66 -3.94
C PRO A 281 36.47 1.47 -4.59
N GLY A 282 37.65 0.90 -4.64
CA GLY A 282 38.83 1.52 -5.27
C GLY A 282 39.64 2.45 -4.41
N GLU A 283 39.14 2.90 -3.28
CA GLU A 283 39.87 3.83 -2.39
C GLU A 283 40.75 3.09 -1.37
N CYS A 284 40.32 1.93 -0.88
CA CYS A 284 41.03 1.09 0.08
C CYS A 284 41.81 -0.02 -0.65
N LYS A 285 43.13 0.16 -0.83
CA LYS A 285 44.00 -0.84 -1.48
C LYS A 285 45.35 -0.94 -0.74
N PRO A 286 45.66 -2.04 -0.03
CA PRO A 286 44.83 -3.23 0.17
C PRO A 286 43.69 -3.02 1.17
N THR A 287 43.81 -2.07 2.11
CA THR A 287 42.80 -1.77 3.14
C THR A 287 42.94 -0.33 3.63
N CYS A 288 41.85 0.21 4.23
CA CYS A 288 41.80 1.51 4.87
C CYS A 288 41.86 1.38 6.39
N TYR A 289 42.12 2.51 7.07
CA TYR A 289 42.20 2.57 8.53
C TYR A 289 41.47 3.77 9.08
N PHE A 290 40.75 3.59 10.19
CA PHE A 290 40.23 4.67 11.00
C PHE A 290 41.18 5.08 12.08
N VAL A 291 41.19 6.38 12.39
CA VAL A 291 41.72 6.96 13.63
C VAL A 291 40.56 7.68 14.29
N ILE A 292 40.14 7.26 15.47
CA ILE A 292 38.93 7.72 16.13
C ILE A 292 39.31 8.39 17.45
N LYS A 293 38.74 9.57 17.71
CA LYS A 293 38.88 10.30 18.99
C LYS A 293 37.49 10.33 19.66
N ALA A 294 37.44 9.93 20.94
CA ALA A 294 36.22 10.10 21.72
C ALA A 294 36.13 11.53 22.27
N ASP A 295 35.01 12.18 22.06
CA ASP A 295 34.77 13.53 22.59
C ASP A 295 34.14 13.48 23.98
N ASP A 296 33.27 12.48 24.23
CA ASP A 296 32.57 12.33 25.51
C ASP A 296 32.49 10.85 25.94
N ASP A 297 31.85 10.63 27.08
CA ASP A 297 31.56 9.29 27.58
C ASP A 297 30.45 8.61 26.75
N ILE A 298 30.38 7.29 26.89
CA ILE A 298 29.27 6.52 26.34
C ILE A 298 27.97 6.89 27.07
N VAL A 299 27.03 7.49 26.37
CA VAL A 299 25.67 7.67 26.88
C VAL A 299 24.94 6.36 26.76
N LYS A 300 24.70 5.72 27.90
CA LYS A 300 24.00 4.42 27.92
C LYS A 300 22.59 4.55 27.45
N GLY A 301 22.21 3.69 26.52
CA GLY A 301 20.83 3.51 26.12
C GLY A 301 20.00 2.90 27.25
N GLY A 302 18.73 3.13 27.20
CA GLY A 302 17.80 2.66 28.25
C GLY A 302 16.55 2.02 27.68
N GLN A 303 15.78 1.38 28.57
CA GLN A 303 14.46 0.88 28.23
C GLN A 303 13.53 2.08 27.96
N GLN A 304 13.02 2.19 26.75
CA GLN A 304 11.97 3.15 26.44
C GLN A 304 10.70 2.79 27.23
N SER A 305 10.10 3.77 27.88
CA SER A 305 8.86 3.56 28.63
C SER A 305 7.71 3.26 27.68
N PHE A 306 6.69 2.60 28.21
CA PHE A 306 5.46 2.33 27.45
C PHE A 306 4.86 3.62 26.86
N SER A 307 4.83 4.71 27.64
CA SER A 307 4.30 5.99 27.20
C SER A 307 5.04 6.58 25.99
N GLN A 308 6.37 6.35 25.90
CA GLN A 308 7.16 6.84 24.77
C GLN A 308 6.90 6.08 23.46
N VAL A 309 6.50 4.80 23.53
CA VAL A 309 6.35 3.94 22.36
C VAL A 309 4.91 3.52 22.07
N LYS A 310 3.97 3.88 22.96
CA LYS A 310 2.55 3.49 22.87
C LYS A 310 1.95 3.74 21.48
N ASP A 311 2.10 4.95 20.97
CA ASP A 311 1.48 5.35 19.69
C ASP A 311 2.16 4.65 18.50
N GLN A 312 3.45 4.43 18.55
CA GLN A 312 4.19 3.67 17.56
C GLN A 312 3.71 2.21 17.53
N ILE A 313 3.59 1.58 18.70
CA ILE A 313 3.09 0.19 18.82
C ILE A 313 1.66 0.11 18.28
N LYS A 314 0.79 1.03 18.68
CA LYS A 314 -0.59 1.08 18.22
C LYS A 314 -0.65 1.18 16.69
N SER A 315 0.07 2.10 16.10
CA SER A 315 0.16 2.25 14.64
C SER A 315 0.67 0.98 13.95
N THR A 316 1.69 0.33 14.51
CA THR A 316 2.22 -0.94 13.98
C THR A 316 1.17 -2.06 14.03
N LEU A 317 0.44 -2.21 15.14
CA LEU A 317 -0.61 -3.21 15.29
C LEU A 317 -1.82 -2.93 14.38
N GLU A 318 -2.16 -1.66 14.15
CA GLU A 318 -3.19 -1.26 13.20
C GLU A 318 -2.79 -1.61 11.75
N GLN A 319 -1.57 -1.35 11.36
CA GLN A 319 -1.06 -1.66 10.03
C GLN A 319 -0.88 -3.16 9.77
N THR A 320 -0.61 -3.95 10.78
CA THR A 320 -0.36 -5.38 10.64
C THR A 320 -1.59 -6.21 11.04
N THR A 321 -1.86 -6.30 12.33
CA THR A 321 -2.90 -7.20 12.88
C THR A 321 -4.31 -6.77 12.48
N GLN A 322 -4.63 -5.48 12.58
CA GLN A 322 -5.95 -4.98 12.21
C GLN A 322 -6.16 -5.11 10.70
N ALA A 323 -5.19 -4.70 9.89
CA ALA A 323 -5.28 -4.79 8.43
C ALA A 323 -5.45 -6.24 7.96
N GLN A 324 -4.72 -7.20 8.55
CA GLN A 324 -4.84 -8.61 8.23
C GLN A 324 -6.24 -9.18 8.59
N LYS A 325 -6.75 -8.85 9.77
CA LYS A 325 -8.10 -9.27 10.19
C LYS A 325 -9.18 -8.67 9.28
N LEU A 326 -9.05 -7.40 8.94
CA LEU A 326 -9.94 -6.71 8.01
C LEU A 326 -9.93 -7.38 6.64
N GLN A 327 -8.76 -7.63 6.07
CA GLN A 327 -8.61 -8.30 4.79
C GLN A 327 -9.25 -9.69 4.80
N THR A 328 -8.97 -10.49 5.84
CA THR A 328 -9.56 -11.83 6.00
C THR A 328 -11.08 -11.75 6.05
N ARG A 329 -11.66 -10.79 6.79
CA ARG A 329 -13.12 -10.62 6.89
C ARG A 329 -13.74 -10.21 5.57
N ILE A 330 -13.12 -9.28 4.86
CA ILE A 330 -13.58 -8.87 3.51
C ILE A 330 -13.58 -10.07 2.56
N GLN A 331 -12.54 -10.87 2.55
CA GLN A 331 -12.45 -12.08 1.73
C GLN A 331 -13.56 -13.10 2.05
N GLN A 332 -13.86 -13.32 3.34
CA GLN A 332 -14.96 -14.18 3.77
C GLN A 332 -16.32 -13.66 3.29
N LEU A 333 -16.57 -12.35 3.43
CA LEU A 333 -17.80 -11.72 2.95
C LEU A 333 -17.94 -11.90 1.44
N LEU A 334 -16.90 -11.61 0.67
CA LEU A 334 -16.92 -11.78 -0.80
C LEU A 334 -17.09 -13.24 -1.22
N ALA A 335 -16.48 -14.19 -0.52
CA ALA A 335 -16.65 -15.61 -0.78
C ALA A 335 -18.12 -16.05 -0.54
N THR A 336 -18.76 -15.49 0.49
CA THR A 336 -20.21 -15.71 0.73
C THR A 336 -21.04 -15.15 -0.41
N GLN A 337 -20.75 -13.92 -0.87
CA GLN A 337 -21.46 -13.31 -1.98
C GLN A 337 -21.37 -14.15 -3.28
N LYS A 338 -20.18 -14.69 -3.57
CA LYS A 338 -20.00 -15.58 -4.74
C LYS A 338 -20.91 -16.81 -4.69
N LYS A 339 -21.15 -17.39 -3.51
CA LYS A 339 -22.02 -18.57 -3.36
C LYS A 339 -23.50 -18.26 -3.60
N ILE A 340 -23.93 -17.05 -3.27
CA ILE A 340 -25.32 -16.62 -3.43
C ILE A 340 -25.56 -15.83 -4.74
N THR A 341 -24.54 -15.73 -5.60
CA THR A 341 -24.66 -15.13 -6.93
C THR A 341 -24.95 -16.21 -7.95
N LYS A 342 -26.05 -16.05 -8.71
CA LYS A 342 -26.43 -16.92 -9.81
C LYS A 342 -26.51 -16.10 -11.11
N TYR A 343 -26.17 -16.71 -12.22
CA TYR A 343 -26.24 -16.09 -13.54
C TYR A 343 -27.17 -16.88 -14.42
N ALA A 344 -27.92 -16.20 -15.28
CA ALA A 344 -28.68 -16.82 -16.34
C ALA A 344 -27.72 -17.42 -17.41
N ALA A 345 -28.24 -18.35 -18.21
CA ALA A 345 -27.47 -18.97 -19.29
C ALA A 345 -26.87 -17.91 -20.24
N GLY A 346 -25.59 -18.01 -20.53
CA GLY A 346 -24.84 -17.08 -21.39
C GLY A 346 -24.35 -15.80 -20.72
N PHE A 347 -24.65 -15.58 -19.42
CA PHE A 347 -24.20 -14.40 -18.65
C PHE A 347 -23.12 -14.70 -17.59
N ALA A 348 -22.89 -15.96 -17.27
CA ALA A 348 -21.83 -16.31 -16.33
C ALA A 348 -20.46 -15.82 -16.82
N PRO A 349 -19.61 -15.28 -15.91
CA PRO A 349 -18.26 -14.91 -16.28
C PRO A 349 -17.46 -16.12 -16.78
N PRO A 350 -16.52 -15.93 -17.73
CA PRO A 350 -15.71 -17.03 -18.23
C PRO A 350 -14.92 -17.66 -17.08
N THR A 351 -14.89 -19.00 -17.05
CA THR A 351 -14.09 -19.73 -16.07
C THR A 351 -12.62 -19.43 -16.32
N PRO A 352 -11.83 -19.02 -15.29
CA PRO A 352 -10.39 -18.86 -15.48
C PRO A 352 -9.76 -20.13 -16.01
N ALA A 353 -8.94 -20.05 -17.05
CA ALA A 353 -8.20 -21.18 -17.56
C ALA A 353 -7.34 -21.78 -16.43
N LYS A 354 -7.41 -23.10 -16.25
CA LYS A 354 -6.62 -23.82 -15.24
C LYS A 354 -5.13 -23.58 -15.56
N PRO A 355 -4.31 -23.11 -14.64
CA PRO A 355 -2.88 -22.97 -14.89
C PRO A 355 -2.30 -24.37 -15.17
N GLY A 356 -1.81 -24.63 -16.36
CA GLY A 356 -1.09 -25.86 -16.67
C GLY A 356 -1.63 -26.75 -17.80
N SER A 357 -2.06 -26.19 -18.93
CA SER A 357 -2.11 -26.93 -20.18
C SER A 357 -1.37 -26.17 -21.28
N THR A 358 -0.05 -26.10 -21.17
CA THR A 358 0.79 -25.88 -22.34
C THR A 358 0.67 -27.13 -23.20
N SER A 359 -0.14 -27.05 -24.25
CA SER A 359 -0.10 -28.04 -25.31
C SER A 359 1.27 -27.97 -25.97
N SER A 360 2.12 -28.90 -25.64
CA SER A 360 3.36 -29.24 -26.36
C SER A 360 2.98 -29.69 -27.75
N GLY A 361 2.85 -28.77 -28.69
CA GLY A 361 2.86 -29.03 -30.11
C GLY A 361 4.32 -29.17 -30.56
N ALA A 362 4.82 -30.37 -30.61
CA ALA A 362 6.07 -30.66 -31.28
C ALA A 362 5.96 -30.36 -32.78
N PRO A 363 6.94 -29.70 -33.42
CA PRO A 363 6.97 -29.60 -34.85
C PRO A 363 7.41 -30.96 -35.41
N THR A 364 6.55 -31.60 -36.17
CA THR A 364 6.96 -32.71 -37.06
C THR A 364 7.58 -32.11 -38.31
N THR A 365 8.77 -32.58 -38.58
CA THR A 365 9.68 -32.42 -39.72
C THR A 365 9.02 -32.16 -41.08
#